data_7610d30da83c750537c314fb56020788
#
_entry.id   7610d30da83c750537c314fb56020788
#
_cell.length_a   1.000
_cell.length_b   1.000
_cell.length_c   1.000
_cell.angle_alpha   90.00
_cell.angle_beta   90.00
_cell.angle_gamma   90.00
#
_symmetry.space_group_name_H-M   'P 1'
#
loop_
_entity.id
_entity.type
_entity.pdbx_description
1 polymer ?
#
loop_
_entity_poly.entity_id
_entity_poly.type
_entity_poly.pdbx_seq_one_letter_code
_entity_poly.pdbx_strand_id
1 'polypeptide(L)'
;MRLWHKDLIEYLPKLQLVAQWRELNSIYVHQNNHILINYIYTYPKEYLLSYSNCIINEMKKRGIKINSYLNYAKYFKDIKKIDNLKFKEHDDDYLKICYYNLYEKYLRGQKDFSENIFSRLNIYINNRMVLK
;
A
#
# COMPACT_ATOMS: atom_id res chain seq x y z
N MET A 1 9.33 7.98 -0.23
CA MET A 1 8.26 7.17 -0.85
C MET A 1 8.48 5.70 -0.53
N ARG A 2 7.43 4.99 -0.19
CA ARG A 2 7.45 3.52 -0.04
C ARG A 2 6.12 2.96 -0.48
N LEU A 3 6.10 1.69 -0.88
CA LEU A 3 4.85 0.95 -0.99
C LEU A 3 4.57 0.30 0.35
N TRP A 4 3.45 0.64 0.96
CA TRP A 4 3.07 0.04 2.24
C TRP A 4 2.93 -1.47 2.08
N HIS A 5 3.32 -2.23 3.10
CA HIS A 5 3.17 -3.67 3.08
C HIS A 5 1.72 -4.02 2.72
N LYS A 6 1.55 -4.97 1.79
CA LYS A 6 0.25 -5.31 1.22
C LYS A 6 -0.80 -5.63 2.29
N ASP A 7 -0.40 -6.34 3.34
CA ASP A 7 -1.32 -6.77 4.38
C ASP A 7 -1.80 -5.63 5.28
N LEU A 8 -1.16 -4.45 5.21
CA LEU A 8 -1.55 -3.29 6.00
C LEU A 8 -2.47 -2.32 5.26
N ILE A 9 -2.74 -2.55 3.98
CA ILE A 9 -3.52 -1.61 3.16
C ILE A 9 -4.89 -1.33 3.80
N GLU A 10 -5.57 -2.36 4.29
CA GLU A 10 -6.88 -2.21 4.93
C GLU A 10 -6.85 -1.44 6.25
N TYR A 11 -5.68 -1.28 6.85
CA TYR A 11 -5.49 -0.56 8.12
C TYR A 11 -4.87 0.82 7.94
N LEU A 12 -4.62 1.24 6.71
CA LEU A 12 -4.03 2.56 6.46
C LEU A 12 -5.03 3.67 6.76
N PRO A 13 -4.61 4.75 7.45
CA PRO A 13 -5.43 5.95 7.49
C PRO A 13 -5.68 6.48 6.07
N LYS A 14 -6.77 7.22 5.89
CA LYS A 14 -7.15 7.75 4.58
C LYS A 14 -6.01 8.53 3.92
N LEU A 15 -5.28 9.33 4.69
CA LEU A 15 -4.18 10.13 4.15
C LEU A 15 -3.12 9.26 3.47
N GLN A 16 -2.70 8.17 4.13
CA GLN A 16 -1.71 7.27 3.56
C GLN A 16 -2.25 6.49 2.38
N LEU A 17 -3.51 6.08 2.44
CA LEU A 17 -4.13 5.33 1.34
C LEU A 17 -4.22 6.18 0.07
N VAL A 18 -4.72 7.40 0.18
CA VAL A 18 -4.84 8.33 -0.94
C VAL A 18 -3.46 8.73 -1.48
N ALA A 19 -2.51 8.98 -0.58
CA ALA A 19 -1.13 9.27 -0.97
C ALA A 19 -0.51 8.12 -1.74
N GLN A 20 -0.78 6.88 -1.33
CA GLN A 20 -0.26 5.71 -2.03
C GLN A 20 -0.78 5.62 -3.47
N TRP A 21 -2.07 5.90 -3.67
CA TRP A 21 -2.64 5.95 -5.01
C TRP A 21 -1.97 7.02 -5.87
N ARG A 22 -1.74 8.20 -5.31
CA ARG A 22 -1.04 9.30 -6.01
C ARG A 22 0.39 8.90 -6.36
N GLU A 23 1.09 8.24 -5.45
CA GLU A 23 2.46 7.77 -5.69
C GLU A 23 2.50 6.68 -6.77
N LEU A 24 1.53 5.76 -6.79
CA LEU A 24 1.41 4.76 -7.84
C LEU A 24 1.23 5.43 -9.21
N ASN A 25 0.38 6.45 -9.29
CA ASN A 25 0.20 7.20 -10.54
C ASN A 25 1.49 7.85 -11.01
N SER A 26 2.30 8.35 -10.09
CA SER A 26 3.62 8.88 -10.42
C SER A 26 4.53 7.80 -11.02
N ILE A 27 4.50 6.60 -10.45
CA ILE A 27 5.27 5.44 -10.95
C ILE A 27 4.81 5.06 -12.35
N TYR A 28 3.51 5.09 -12.62
CA TYR A 28 2.97 4.74 -13.95
C TYR A 28 3.47 5.69 -15.03
N VAL A 29 3.69 6.95 -14.69
CA VAL A 29 4.11 7.98 -15.65
C VAL A 29 5.62 8.01 -15.82
N HIS A 30 6.39 7.86 -14.73
CA HIS A 30 7.85 7.93 -14.75
C HIS A 30 8.44 6.82 -13.90
N GLN A 31 9.44 6.13 -14.46
CA GLN A 31 10.18 5.16 -13.67
C GLN A 31 10.85 5.87 -12.49
N ASN A 32 10.66 5.33 -11.30
CA ASN A 32 11.21 5.88 -10.07
C ASN A 32 12.25 4.90 -9.50
N ASN A 33 13.49 5.37 -9.40
CA ASN A 33 14.61 4.55 -8.93
C ASN A 33 14.87 4.70 -7.42
N HIS A 34 13.91 5.24 -6.68
CA HIS A 34 14.04 5.39 -5.23
C HIS A 34 14.32 4.03 -4.58
N ILE A 35 15.30 3.99 -3.68
CA ILE A 35 15.78 2.75 -3.08
C ILE A 35 14.68 1.95 -2.38
N LEU A 36 13.65 2.61 -1.85
CA LEU A 36 12.58 1.93 -1.12
C LEU A 36 11.54 1.27 -2.03
N ILE A 37 11.55 1.55 -3.34
CA ILE A 37 10.56 1.00 -4.26
C ILE A 37 11.15 0.39 -5.53
N ASN A 38 12.44 0.58 -5.81
CA ASN A 38 13.03 0.16 -7.07
C ASN A 38 12.97 -1.36 -7.31
N TYR A 39 12.74 -2.14 -6.28
CA TYR A 39 12.58 -3.60 -6.41
C TYR A 39 11.40 -3.98 -7.31
N ILE A 40 10.37 -3.13 -7.42
CA ILE A 40 9.18 -3.45 -8.23
C ILE A 40 9.53 -3.71 -9.69
N TYR A 41 10.61 -3.09 -10.20
CA TYR A 41 11.01 -3.24 -11.60
C TYR A 41 11.74 -4.55 -11.88
N THR A 42 12.08 -5.31 -10.86
CA THR A 42 12.66 -6.66 -11.02
C THR A 42 11.59 -7.73 -11.20
N TYR A 43 10.32 -7.35 -11.08
CA TYR A 43 9.17 -8.23 -11.21
C TYR A 43 8.40 -7.95 -12.50
N PRO A 44 7.67 -8.93 -13.03
CA PRO A 44 6.67 -8.63 -14.07
C PRO A 44 5.66 -7.59 -13.58
N LYS A 45 5.13 -6.79 -14.51
CA LYS A 45 4.16 -5.73 -14.18
C LYS A 45 2.92 -6.25 -13.46
N GLU A 46 2.59 -7.52 -13.62
CA GLU A 46 1.47 -8.16 -12.93
C GLU A 46 1.54 -8.00 -11.42
N TYR A 47 2.75 -7.99 -10.85
CA TYR A 47 2.92 -7.80 -9.41
C TYR A 47 2.48 -6.42 -8.96
N LEU A 48 2.89 -5.37 -9.69
CA LEU A 48 2.46 -4.02 -9.39
C LEU A 48 0.96 -3.82 -9.68
N LEU A 49 0.45 -4.50 -10.72
CA LEU A 49 -0.98 -4.48 -11.01
C LEU A 49 -1.78 -5.07 -9.85
N SER A 50 -1.36 -6.22 -9.33
CA SER A 50 -2.01 -6.84 -8.16
C SER A 50 -1.99 -5.92 -6.95
N TYR A 51 -0.86 -5.28 -6.69
CA TYR A 51 -0.72 -4.31 -5.60
C TYR A 51 -1.65 -3.10 -5.80
N SER A 52 -1.64 -2.54 -7.02
CA SER A 52 -2.47 -1.40 -7.37
C SER A 52 -3.95 -1.69 -7.18
N ASN A 53 -4.38 -2.90 -7.54
CA ASN A 53 -5.76 -3.32 -7.36
C ASN A 53 -6.16 -3.42 -5.88
N CYS A 54 -5.24 -3.78 -5.01
CA CYS A 54 -5.51 -3.75 -3.57
C CYS A 54 -5.79 -2.32 -3.08
N ILE A 55 -5.03 -1.35 -3.55
CA ILE A 55 -5.23 0.06 -3.21
C ILE A 55 -6.59 0.54 -3.76
N ILE A 56 -6.86 0.26 -5.03
CA ILE A 56 -8.11 0.66 -5.68
C ILE A 56 -9.31 0.06 -4.94
N ASN A 57 -9.25 -1.23 -4.64
CA ASN A 57 -10.34 -1.94 -3.97
C ASN A 57 -10.61 -1.39 -2.58
N GLU A 58 -9.56 -1.06 -1.83
CA GLU A 58 -9.73 -0.47 -0.50
C GLU A 58 -10.32 0.94 -0.58
N MET A 59 -9.88 1.75 -1.54
CA MET A 59 -10.48 3.08 -1.77
C MET A 59 -11.96 2.97 -2.10
N LYS A 60 -12.33 2.06 -3.01
CA LYS A 60 -13.73 1.83 -3.37
C LYS A 60 -14.55 1.36 -2.18
N LYS A 61 -14.02 0.43 -1.40
CA LYS A 61 -14.69 -0.09 -0.21
C LYS A 61 -15.00 1.00 0.80
N ARG A 62 -14.13 2.01 0.92
CA ARG A 62 -14.33 3.14 1.81
C ARG A 62 -15.14 4.29 1.19
N GLY A 63 -15.57 4.16 -0.07
CA GLY A 63 -16.28 5.22 -0.78
C GLY A 63 -15.39 6.40 -1.16
N ILE A 64 -14.08 6.20 -1.23
CA ILE A 64 -13.15 7.25 -1.65
C ILE A 64 -13.15 7.32 -3.17
N LYS A 65 -13.41 8.51 -3.72
CA LYS A 65 -13.48 8.72 -5.16
C LYS A 65 -12.08 8.65 -5.79
N ILE A 66 -11.98 7.90 -6.89
CA ILE A 66 -10.80 7.87 -7.74
C ILE A 66 -11.08 8.76 -8.95
N ASN A 67 -10.30 9.84 -9.09
CA ASN A 67 -10.55 10.86 -10.11
C ASN A 67 -10.28 10.38 -11.52
N SER A 68 -9.27 9.55 -11.73
CA SER A 68 -8.89 9.07 -13.05
C SER A 68 -8.14 7.74 -12.98
N TYR A 69 -8.44 6.86 -13.92
CA TYR A 69 -7.71 5.61 -14.15
C TYR A 69 -6.79 5.70 -15.35
N LEU A 70 -6.59 6.88 -15.93
CA LEU A 70 -5.88 7.03 -17.21
C LEU A 70 -4.46 6.48 -17.15
N ASN A 71 -3.69 6.86 -16.15
CA ASN A 71 -2.30 6.42 -16.01
C ASN A 71 -2.22 4.93 -15.75
N TYR A 72 -3.10 4.42 -14.90
CA TYR A 72 -3.24 2.99 -14.61
C TYR A 72 -3.54 2.20 -15.89
N ALA A 73 -4.52 2.64 -16.66
CA ALA A 73 -4.94 1.95 -17.88
C ALA A 73 -3.82 1.93 -18.93
N LYS A 74 -3.08 3.02 -19.08
CA LYS A 74 -1.95 3.07 -20.02
C LYS A 74 -0.80 2.16 -19.59
N TYR A 75 -0.46 2.19 -18.29
CA TYR A 75 0.68 1.43 -17.79
C TYR A 75 0.46 -0.08 -17.88
N PHE A 76 -0.76 -0.54 -17.61
CA PHE A 76 -1.12 -1.96 -17.60
C PHE A 76 -1.90 -2.40 -18.84
N LYS A 77 -1.77 -1.68 -19.95
CA LYS A 77 -2.59 -1.82 -21.15
C LYS A 77 -2.75 -3.27 -21.64
N ASP A 78 -1.65 -4.02 -21.69
CA ASP A 78 -1.65 -5.37 -22.25
C ASP A 78 -1.51 -6.45 -21.17
N ILE A 79 -1.76 -6.12 -19.92
CA ILE A 79 -1.56 -7.01 -18.80
C ILE A 79 -2.91 -7.55 -18.33
N LYS A 80 -3.03 -8.88 -18.25
CA LYS A 80 -4.21 -9.51 -17.66
C LYS A 80 -4.21 -9.31 -16.15
N LYS A 81 -5.40 -9.03 -15.60
CA LYS A 81 -5.56 -8.92 -14.16
C LYS A 81 -5.23 -10.25 -13.50
N ILE A 82 -4.24 -10.25 -12.61
CA ILE A 82 -3.89 -11.38 -11.78
C ILE A 82 -3.97 -10.92 -10.33
N ASP A 83 -4.74 -11.64 -9.52
CA ASP A 83 -4.93 -11.30 -8.12
C ASP A 83 -3.93 -12.04 -7.23
N ASN A 84 -3.71 -11.49 -6.05
CA ASN A 84 -2.95 -12.10 -4.95
C ASN A 84 -1.46 -12.33 -5.18
N LEU A 85 -0.85 -11.61 -6.11
CA LEU A 85 0.59 -11.58 -6.23
C LEU A 85 1.18 -10.69 -5.14
N LYS A 86 2.28 -11.13 -4.56
CA LYS A 86 2.92 -10.42 -3.45
C LYS A 86 4.41 -10.31 -3.71
N PHE A 87 4.95 -9.11 -3.56
CA PHE A 87 6.40 -8.91 -3.61
C PHE A 87 7.06 -9.66 -2.46
N LYS A 88 8.17 -10.34 -2.77
CA LYS A 88 8.95 -11.06 -1.76
C LYS A 88 9.45 -10.13 -0.66
N GLU A 89 9.73 -8.87 -1.02
CA GLU A 89 10.15 -7.83 -0.09
C GLU A 89 9.09 -7.46 0.94
N HIS A 90 7.82 -7.76 0.68
CA HIS A 90 6.73 -7.57 1.64
C HIS A 90 6.67 -8.75 2.61
N ASP A 91 7.73 -8.96 3.34
CA ASP A 91 7.89 -10.03 4.33
C ASP A 91 7.57 -9.53 5.75
N ASP A 92 7.81 -10.39 6.75
CA ASP A 92 7.51 -10.05 8.14
C ASP A 92 8.39 -8.93 8.69
N ASP A 93 9.64 -8.83 8.27
CA ASP A 93 10.52 -7.73 8.68
C ASP A 93 10.00 -6.40 8.14
N TYR A 94 9.58 -6.38 6.88
CA TYR A 94 9.01 -5.19 6.28
C TYR A 94 7.64 -4.83 6.90
N LEU A 95 6.88 -5.84 7.30
CA LEU A 95 5.62 -5.62 8.01
C LEU A 95 5.86 -4.84 9.31
N LYS A 96 6.89 -5.21 10.07
CA LYS A 96 7.27 -4.49 11.28
C LYS A 96 7.69 -3.05 10.99
N ILE A 97 8.50 -2.85 9.95
CA ILE A 97 8.96 -1.51 9.56
C ILE A 97 7.75 -0.63 9.23
N CYS A 98 6.82 -1.12 8.44
CA CYS A 98 5.61 -0.38 8.09
C CYS A 98 4.75 -0.11 9.31
N TYR A 99 4.58 -1.10 10.17
CA TYR A 99 3.81 -0.92 11.41
C TYR A 99 4.39 0.20 12.28
N TYR A 100 5.71 0.21 12.50
CA TYR A 100 6.33 1.23 13.33
C TYR A 100 6.27 2.63 12.70
N ASN A 101 6.29 2.71 11.38
CA ASN A 101 6.05 3.98 10.69
C ASN A 101 4.62 4.49 10.95
N LEU A 102 3.64 3.61 10.93
CA LEU A 102 2.26 3.97 11.26
C LEU A 102 2.11 4.31 12.74
N TYR A 103 2.75 3.55 13.61
CA TYR A 103 2.77 3.79 15.05
C TYR A 103 3.25 5.20 15.37
N GLU A 104 4.34 5.63 14.73
CA GLU A 104 4.86 6.98 14.93
C GLU A 104 3.84 8.04 14.49
N LYS A 105 3.17 7.84 13.36
CA LYS A 105 2.15 8.78 12.88
C LYS A 105 1.00 8.91 13.89
N TYR A 106 0.59 7.81 14.47
CA TYR A 106 -0.45 7.82 15.49
C TYR A 106 0.00 8.60 16.74
N LEU A 107 1.20 8.32 17.23
CA LEU A 107 1.76 9.01 18.39
C LEU A 107 1.91 10.52 18.18
N ARG A 108 2.19 10.94 16.95
CA ARG A 108 2.31 12.36 16.61
C ARG A 108 0.97 13.02 16.34
N GLY A 109 -0.13 12.29 16.47
CA GLY A 109 -1.48 12.86 16.42
C GLY A 109 -2.02 13.14 15.02
N GLN A 110 -1.68 12.30 14.05
CA GLN A 110 -2.29 12.43 12.71
C GLN A 110 -3.81 12.40 12.81
N LYS A 111 -4.49 13.43 12.30
CA LYS A 111 -5.91 13.69 12.57
C LYS A 111 -6.86 12.58 12.12
N ASP A 112 -6.59 11.96 10.95
CA ASP A 112 -7.44 10.91 10.41
C ASP A 112 -7.06 9.51 10.88
N PHE A 113 -6.09 9.41 11.78
CA PHE A 113 -5.67 8.15 12.36
C PHE A 113 -6.39 7.97 13.71
N SER A 114 -7.61 7.47 13.63
CA SER A 114 -8.45 7.31 14.81
C SER A 114 -7.95 6.19 15.71
N GLU A 115 -8.34 6.27 16.98
CA GLU A 115 -8.06 5.22 17.96
C GLU A 115 -8.61 3.86 17.50
N ASN A 116 -9.80 3.85 16.87
CA ASN A 116 -10.41 2.64 16.34
C ASN A 116 -9.56 1.99 15.25
N ILE A 117 -9.07 2.77 14.29
CA ILE A 117 -8.20 2.26 13.23
C ILE A 117 -6.90 1.72 13.82
N PHE A 118 -6.30 2.45 14.73
CA PHE A 118 -5.05 2.05 15.38
C PHE A 118 -5.23 0.76 16.21
N SER A 119 -6.33 0.64 16.91
CA SER A 119 -6.66 -0.56 17.68
C SER A 119 -6.78 -1.79 16.77
N ARG A 120 -7.46 -1.65 15.64
CA ARG A 120 -7.58 -2.75 14.64
C ARG A 120 -6.21 -3.15 14.10
N LEU A 121 -5.36 -2.17 13.80
CA LEU A 121 -4.00 -2.42 13.33
C LEU A 121 -3.20 -3.22 14.37
N ASN A 122 -3.28 -2.81 15.64
CA ASN A 122 -2.56 -3.49 16.74
C ASN A 122 -3.05 -4.93 16.91
N ILE A 123 -4.35 -5.16 16.84
CA ILE A 123 -4.92 -6.51 16.94
C ILE A 123 -4.39 -7.38 15.81
N TYR A 124 -4.38 -6.86 14.58
CA TYR A 124 -3.84 -7.60 13.45
C TYR A 124 -2.37 -7.96 13.65
N ILE A 125 -1.55 -6.99 14.04
CA ILE A 125 -0.11 -7.20 14.25
C ILE A 125 0.14 -8.23 15.36
N ASN A 126 -0.58 -8.14 16.47
CA ASN A 126 -0.40 -9.05 17.59
C ASN A 126 -0.82 -10.49 17.25
N ASN A 127 -1.85 -10.64 16.42
CA ASN A 127 -2.31 -11.95 15.97
C ASN A 127 -1.39 -12.56 14.91
N ARG A 128 -0.81 -11.71 14.06
CA ARG A 128 0.05 -12.14 12.96
C ARG A 128 1.45 -12.47 13.43
N MET A 129 1.98 -11.67 14.36
CA MET A 129 3.36 -11.76 14.78
C MET A 129 3.39 -12.02 16.29
N VAL A 130 4.05 -13.09 16.66
CA VAL A 130 4.39 -13.28 18.08
C VAL A 130 5.52 -12.30 18.36
N LEU A 131 5.16 -11.10 18.77
CA LEU A 131 6.13 -10.08 19.18
C LEU A 131 6.71 -10.52 20.52
N LYS A 132 7.87 -11.10 20.45
CA LYS A 132 8.59 -11.49 21.67
C LYS A 132 9.54 -10.39 22.07
#